data_0b74bf2fbb60489509b65a140f9c88f3
#
_entry.id   0b74bf2fbb60489509b65a140f9c88f3
#
_cell.length_a   1.000
_cell.length_b   1.000
_cell.length_c   1.000
_cell.angle_alpha   90.00
_cell.angle_beta   90.00
_cell.angle_gamma   90.00
#
_symmetry.space_group_name_H-M   'P 1'
#
loop_
_entity.id
_entity.type
_entity.pdbx_description
1 polymer ?
#
loop_
_entity_poly.entity_id
_entity_poly.type
_entity_poly.pdbx_seq_one_letter_code
_entity_poly.pdbx_strand_id
1 'polypeptide(L)'
;MGGFFGVVSKSDCVNDLFFGTDYHSHLGTRRGGLAVRHADGFTRFIHDITNTQFRSKFETDITRMHGASGIGALSDHEDQPLIIASHLGIYAIVTVGKVLNAEALTRQAFHERSVHFAELGANEINSTELVAMLINQGETFLDGIRLAQETIEGSCSLLLLTQDGIYAARDRLGRTPVIVGEKTDARAVTLETCAFPNLGYEVNKILGPGEIVRFTADSIETIQPPGKRLQICSFLWVYYGYPASSYEGINAEQVRNRCGACLARCDTVKPDYVASVPDSGTGHALGYANAAKIPYCRPFVKYTPTWPRSFMPQDQSVRDLVARMKLIPVKDMIQGQRLLFCEDSIVRGTQLKDTIQRLYDCGAREVHMRPACPPLIYGCKFLNFSRSRSEQDLAARKAITELEGHAEHCELQEYAIADSPKYIAMVERIRLRLGLTSLKYQTLADLVEAIGLPKEQLCTYCWDGVE
;
A
#
# COMPACT_ATOMS: atom_id res chain seq x y z
N MET A 1 2.55 1.71 -5.30
CA MET A 1 3.30 0.93 -4.29
C MET A 1 3.66 -0.42 -4.89
N GLY A 2 4.29 -1.27 -4.16
CA GLY A 2 4.61 -2.64 -4.56
C GLY A 2 4.63 -3.54 -3.35
N GLY A 3 4.90 -4.81 -3.57
CA GLY A 3 5.10 -5.80 -2.53
C GLY A 3 6.15 -6.80 -2.96
N PHE A 4 6.81 -7.41 -2.00
CA PHE A 4 7.79 -8.46 -2.26
C PHE A 4 7.57 -9.69 -1.39
N PHE A 5 8.06 -10.82 -1.88
CA PHE A 5 8.17 -12.08 -1.17
C PHE A 5 9.54 -12.70 -1.44
N GLY A 6 10.16 -13.25 -0.42
CA GLY A 6 11.42 -13.99 -0.54
C GLY A 6 11.33 -15.29 0.22
N VAL A 7 12.01 -16.34 -0.25
CA VAL A 7 11.98 -17.65 0.37
C VAL A 7 13.31 -18.38 0.20
N VAL A 8 13.74 -19.07 1.25
CA VAL A 8 14.84 -20.04 1.24
C VAL A 8 14.34 -21.35 1.85
N SER A 9 14.49 -22.45 1.13
CA SER A 9 13.98 -23.77 1.48
C SER A 9 15.08 -24.82 1.39
N LYS A 10 14.88 -25.96 2.06
CA LYS A 10 15.71 -27.17 1.87
C LYS A 10 15.35 -27.96 0.62
N SER A 11 14.21 -27.65 0.04
CA SER A 11 13.69 -28.24 -1.21
C SER A 11 13.39 -27.15 -2.24
N ASP A 12 12.72 -27.49 -3.33
CA ASP A 12 12.29 -26.50 -4.32
C ASP A 12 11.33 -25.49 -3.73
N CYS A 13 11.58 -24.20 -3.96
CA CYS A 13 10.83 -23.10 -3.37
C CYS A 13 9.86 -22.41 -4.34
N VAL A 14 9.78 -22.83 -5.60
CA VAL A 14 9.10 -22.08 -6.67
C VAL A 14 7.61 -21.87 -6.37
N ASN A 15 6.92 -22.88 -5.85
CA ASN A 15 5.51 -22.73 -5.50
C ASN A 15 5.27 -21.73 -4.38
N ASP A 16 6.08 -21.78 -3.31
CA ASP A 16 5.99 -20.82 -2.21
C ASP A 16 6.29 -19.39 -2.70
N LEU A 17 7.30 -19.23 -3.54
CA LEU A 17 7.66 -17.96 -4.14
C LEU A 17 6.52 -17.39 -5.00
N PHE A 18 5.96 -18.22 -5.86
CA PHE A 18 4.87 -17.83 -6.77
C PHE A 18 3.62 -17.37 -6.01
N PHE A 19 3.11 -18.22 -5.12
CA PHE A 19 1.90 -17.87 -4.37
C PHE A 19 2.16 -16.78 -3.33
N GLY A 20 3.32 -16.78 -2.66
CA GLY A 20 3.71 -15.72 -1.73
C GLY A 20 3.79 -14.35 -2.40
N THR A 21 4.30 -14.30 -3.64
CA THR A 21 4.33 -13.06 -4.43
C THR A 21 2.90 -12.64 -4.85
N ASP A 22 2.06 -13.59 -5.27
CA ASP A 22 0.67 -13.32 -5.68
C ASP A 22 -0.18 -12.69 -4.57
N TYR A 23 0.07 -13.02 -3.30
CA TYR A 23 -0.62 -12.38 -2.16
C TYR A 23 -0.42 -10.86 -2.08
N HIS A 24 0.53 -10.31 -2.82
CA HIS A 24 0.76 -8.85 -2.92
C HIS A 24 0.07 -8.21 -4.15
N SER A 25 -0.78 -8.94 -4.89
CA SER A 25 -1.44 -8.44 -6.12
C SER A 25 -2.34 -7.22 -5.91
N HIS A 26 -2.74 -6.93 -4.67
CA HIS A 26 -3.48 -5.72 -4.33
C HIS A 26 -2.57 -4.49 -4.17
N LEU A 27 -1.25 -4.66 -3.95
CA LEU A 27 -0.26 -3.60 -3.76
C LEU A 27 0.40 -3.15 -5.07
N GLY A 28 0.65 -4.08 -6.00
CA GLY A 28 1.24 -3.80 -7.31
C GLY A 28 0.39 -4.37 -8.45
N THR A 29 0.15 -3.57 -9.50
CA THR A 29 -0.82 -3.90 -10.55
C THR A 29 -0.29 -3.76 -11.96
N ARG A 30 0.99 -3.40 -12.16
CA ARG A 30 1.56 -3.16 -13.48
C ARG A 30 2.65 -4.14 -13.86
N ARG A 31 3.58 -4.38 -12.96
CA ARG A 31 4.74 -5.23 -13.17
C ARG A 31 4.77 -6.33 -12.13
N GLY A 32 5.10 -7.51 -12.55
CA GLY A 32 5.37 -8.65 -11.67
C GLY A 32 6.62 -9.36 -12.12
N GLY A 33 7.41 -9.87 -11.17
CA GLY A 33 8.60 -10.62 -11.50
C GLY A 33 8.99 -11.59 -10.40
N LEU A 34 9.66 -12.65 -10.83
CA LEU A 34 10.22 -13.73 -10.02
C LEU A 34 11.67 -13.96 -10.41
N ALA A 35 12.55 -14.17 -9.46
CA ALA A 35 13.90 -14.65 -9.66
C ALA A 35 14.18 -15.80 -8.69
N VAL A 36 14.68 -16.91 -9.20
CA VAL A 36 15.07 -18.10 -8.44
C VAL A 36 16.55 -18.36 -8.70
N ARG A 37 17.27 -18.70 -7.63
CA ARG A 37 18.67 -19.10 -7.71
C ARG A 37 18.78 -20.62 -7.73
N HIS A 38 19.57 -21.12 -8.66
CA HIS A 38 19.95 -22.53 -8.79
C HIS A 38 21.49 -22.66 -8.85
N ALA A 39 22.01 -23.88 -8.96
CA ALA A 39 23.45 -24.13 -8.92
C ALA A 39 24.22 -23.36 -10.01
N ASP A 40 23.65 -23.25 -11.21
CA ASP A 40 24.30 -22.66 -12.39
C ASP A 40 24.01 -21.14 -12.56
N GLY A 41 23.28 -20.51 -11.62
CA GLY A 41 22.95 -19.08 -11.68
C GLY A 41 21.53 -18.73 -11.29
N PHE A 42 20.90 -17.87 -12.07
CA PHE A 42 19.55 -17.37 -11.80
C PHE A 42 18.62 -17.60 -12.98
N THR A 43 17.37 -17.96 -12.70
CA THR A 43 16.26 -17.88 -13.66
C THR A 43 15.35 -16.74 -13.25
N ARG A 44 15.07 -15.80 -14.17
CA ARG A 44 14.25 -14.62 -13.94
C ARG A 44 13.17 -14.49 -15.00
N PHE A 45 11.92 -14.18 -14.57
CA PHE A 45 10.84 -13.75 -15.44
C PHE A 45 10.22 -12.47 -14.91
N ILE A 46 9.92 -11.54 -15.82
CA ILE A 46 9.22 -10.27 -15.53
C ILE A 46 8.13 -10.07 -16.57
N HIS A 47 6.93 -9.69 -16.13
CA HIS A 47 5.81 -9.46 -17.00
C HIS A 47 5.06 -8.16 -16.68
N ASP A 48 4.48 -7.58 -17.73
CA ASP A 48 3.40 -6.62 -17.59
C ASP A 48 2.12 -7.36 -17.19
N ILE A 49 1.60 -7.04 -15.99
CA ILE A 49 0.38 -7.61 -15.43
C ILE A 49 -0.79 -6.61 -15.45
N THR A 50 -0.64 -5.51 -16.19
CA THR A 50 -1.64 -4.44 -16.26
C THR A 50 -3.00 -4.95 -16.70
N ASN A 51 -3.04 -5.86 -17.65
CA ASN A 51 -4.26 -6.38 -18.28
C ASN A 51 -4.58 -7.84 -17.92
N THR A 52 -3.79 -8.47 -17.05
CA THR A 52 -3.93 -9.90 -16.72
C THR A 52 -3.51 -10.13 -15.28
N GLN A 53 -4.13 -11.09 -14.60
CA GLN A 53 -3.73 -11.45 -13.26
C GLN A 53 -2.31 -12.03 -13.23
N PHE A 54 -1.57 -11.77 -12.16
CA PHE A 54 -0.22 -12.27 -11.94
C PHE A 54 -0.13 -13.79 -12.19
N ARG A 55 -1.02 -14.58 -11.57
CA ARG A 55 -1.04 -16.04 -11.73
C ARG A 55 -1.09 -16.47 -13.18
N SER A 56 -1.99 -15.90 -13.96
CA SER A 56 -2.17 -16.28 -15.37
C SER A 56 -0.96 -15.93 -16.25
N LYS A 57 -0.17 -14.91 -15.86
CA LYS A 57 1.04 -14.55 -16.59
C LYS A 57 2.22 -15.47 -16.31
N PHE A 58 2.33 -15.95 -15.07
CA PHE A 58 3.48 -16.73 -14.62
C PHE A 58 3.25 -18.25 -14.62
N GLU A 59 2.02 -18.71 -14.86
CA GLU A 59 1.63 -20.14 -14.82
C GLU A 59 2.55 -21.05 -15.67
N THR A 60 2.93 -20.59 -16.86
CA THR A 60 3.85 -21.33 -17.73
C THR A 60 5.31 -21.18 -17.27
N ASP A 61 5.69 -20.01 -16.77
CA ASP A 61 7.09 -19.75 -16.42
C ASP A 61 7.53 -20.53 -15.19
N ILE A 62 6.67 -20.68 -14.19
CA ILE A 62 6.97 -21.45 -12.97
C ILE A 62 7.31 -22.91 -13.28
N THR A 63 6.79 -23.49 -14.35
CA THR A 63 7.14 -24.87 -14.76
C THR A 63 8.59 -25.00 -15.28
N ARG A 64 9.22 -23.87 -15.59
CA ARG A 64 10.60 -23.75 -16.09
C ARG A 64 11.57 -23.25 -15.02
N MET A 65 11.05 -22.90 -13.84
CA MET A 65 11.84 -22.45 -12.70
C MET A 65 12.07 -23.64 -11.74
N HIS A 66 13.25 -23.67 -11.14
CA HIS A 66 13.60 -24.59 -10.07
C HIS A 66 14.71 -23.99 -9.21
N GLY A 67 14.71 -24.27 -7.93
CA GLY A 67 15.72 -23.80 -6.99
C GLY A 67 15.24 -23.77 -5.56
N ALA A 68 16.16 -23.64 -4.64
CA ALA A 68 15.90 -23.64 -3.21
C ALA A 68 15.77 -22.23 -2.60
N SER A 69 16.04 -21.19 -3.37
CA SER A 69 15.90 -19.81 -2.89
C SER A 69 15.43 -18.89 -4.01
N GLY A 70 14.58 -17.93 -3.66
CA GLY A 70 14.01 -17.00 -4.64
C GLY A 70 13.46 -15.74 -4.02
N ILE A 71 13.34 -14.70 -4.84
CA ILE A 71 12.64 -13.44 -4.52
C ILE A 71 11.68 -13.07 -5.63
N GLY A 72 10.55 -12.49 -5.25
CA GLY A 72 9.55 -12.00 -6.18
C GLY A 72 9.03 -10.63 -5.77
N ALA A 73 8.56 -9.86 -6.74
CA ALA A 73 8.00 -8.55 -6.50
C ALA A 73 6.82 -8.24 -7.41
N LEU A 74 5.92 -7.43 -6.90
CA LEU A 74 4.88 -6.74 -7.64
C LEU A 74 5.13 -5.23 -7.52
N SER A 75 5.02 -4.49 -8.62
CA SER A 75 5.29 -3.06 -8.67
C SER A 75 4.27 -2.34 -9.55
N ASP A 76 4.03 -1.06 -9.25
CA ASP A 76 3.28 -0.15 -10.11
C ASP A 76 4.17 0.67 -11.05
N HIS A 77 5.49 0.59 -10.89
CA HIS A 77 6.42 1.49 -11.57
C HIS A 77 7.55 0.77 -12.31
N GLU A 78 8.21 -0.19 -11.69
CA GLU A 78 9.51 -0.68 -12.09
C GLU A 78 9.51 -2.18 -12.36
N ASP A 79 10.34 -2.60 -13.31
CA ASP A 79 10.65 -3.99 -13.55
C ASP A 79 11.58 -4.50 -12.44
N GLN A 80 11.17 -5.57 -11.77
CA GLN A 80 11.87 -6.24 -10.68
C GLN A 80 11.53 -7.74 -10.71
N PRO A 81 12.40 -8.65 -10.18
CA PRO A 81 13.74 -8.43 -9.61
C PRO A 81 14.80 -8.07 -10.67
N LEU A 82 15.84 -7.31 -10.25
CA LEU A 82 17.03 -7.10 -11.09
C LEU A 82 18.13 -8.07 -10.69
N ILE A 83 18.85 -8.62 -11.69
CA ILE A 83 20.05 -9.45 -11.47
C ILE A 83 21.26 -8.56 -11.73
N ILE A 84 22.12 -8.42 -10.72
CA ILE A 84 23.26 -7.53 -10.72
C ILE A 84 24.53 -8.37 -10.60
N ALA A 85 25.52 -8.07 -11.41
CA ALA A 85 26.88 -8.59 -11.28
C ALA A 85 27.81 -7.47 -10.85
N SER A 86 28.53 -7.64 -9.76
CA SER A 86 29.46 -6.65 -9.21
C SER A 86 30.63 -7.32 -8.51
N HIS A 87 31.52 -6.52 -7.89
CA HIS A 87 32.59 -7.05 -7.05
C HIS A 87 32.09 -7.80 -5.81
N LEU A 88 30.82 -7.58 -5.38
CA LEU A 88 30.16 -8.34 -4.31
C LEU A 88 29.65 -9.72 -4.79
N GLY A 89 29.83 -10.05 -6.07
CA GLY A 89 29.31 -11.25 -6.70
C GLY A 89 28.04 -11.00 -7.52
N ILE A 90 27.35 -12.08 -7.89
CA ILE A 90 26.07 -12.01 -8.62
C ILE A 90 24.93 -12.17 -7.59
N TYR A 91 23.99 -11.25 -7.61
CA TYR A 91 22.83 -11.25 -6.73
C TYR A 91 21.57 -10.75 -7.44
N ALA A 92 20.40 -11.08 -6.93
CA ALA A 92 19.15 -10.47 -7.36
C ALA A 92 18.62 -9.53 -6.28
N ILE A 93 17.96 -8.43 -6.69
CA ILE A 93 17.43 -7.39 -5.78
C ILE A 93 15.99 -7.05 -6.10
N VAL A 94 15.19 -6.84 -5.04
CA VAL A 94 13.88 -6.19 -5.10
C VAL A 94 13.80 -5.10 -4.05
N THR A 95 13.03 -4.04 -4.35
CA THR A 95 12.83 -2.89 -3.47
C THR A 95 11.36 -2.51 -3.38
N VAL A 96 10.95 -1.98 -2.23
CA VAL A 96 9.64 -1.37 -2.02
C VAL A 96 9.79 -0.07 -1.26
N GLY A 97 9.19 1.00 -1.79
CA GLY A 97 9.23 2.33 -1.22
C GLY A 97 9.35 3.41 -2.28
N LYS A 98 9.86 4.56 -1.91
CA LYS A 98 10.12 5.68 -2.81
C LYS A 98 11.42 6.39 -2.42
N VAL A 99 12.32 6.52 -3.38
CA VAL A 99 13.57 7.29 -3.27
C VAL A 99 13.27 8.72 -3.73
N LEU A 100 13.20 9.66 -2.79
CA LEU A 100 12.83 11.06 -3.08
C LEU A 100 13.96 11.82 -3.78
N ASN A 101 15.18 11.52 -3.39
CA ASN A 101 16.38 12.14 -3.94
C ASN A 101 16.98 11.37 -5.14
N ALA A 102 16.20 10.51 -5.81
CA ALA A 102 16.67 9.68 -6.93
C ALA A 102 17.33 10.51 -8.04
N GLU A 103 16.73 11.64 -8.43
CA GLU A 103 17.28 12.52 -9.46
C GLU A 103 18.63 13.15 -9.05
N ALA A 104 18.76 13.55 -7.78
CA ALA A 104 20.00 14.11 -7.25
C ALA A 104 21.13 13.07 -7.23
N LEU A 105 20.81 11.87 -6.73
CA LEU A 105 21.76 10.73 -6.69
C LEU A 105 22.20 10.29 -8.10
N THR A 106 21.26 10.27 -9.04
CA THR A 106 21.57 9.96 -10.45
C THR A 106 22.50 11.00 -11.07
N ARG A 107 22.22 12.30 -10.84
CA ARG A 107 23.09 13.37 -11.35
C ARG A 107 24.49 13.30 -10.76
N GLN A 108 24.61 12.99 -9.48
CA GLN A 108 25.90 12.78 -8.83
C GLN A 108 26.65 11.61 -9.47
N ALA A 109 26.01 10.44 -9.62
CA ALA A 109 26.61 9.26 -10.22
C ALA A 109 27.14 9.52 -11.65
N PHE A 110 26.38 10.27 -12.46
CA PHE A 110 26.80 10.65 -13.81
C PHE A 110 27.97 11.64 -13.81
N HIS A 111 27.99 12.59 -12.86
CA HIS A 111 29.09 13.55 -12.72
C HIS A 111 30.41 12.82 -12.39
N GLU A 112 30.35 11.81 -11.55
CA GLU A 112 31.50 10.98 -11.16
C GLU A 112 31.95 10.04 -12.29
N ARG A 113 31.19 9.94 -13.39
CA ARG A 113 31.43 9.07 -14.57
C ARG A 113 31.66 7.58 -14.22
N SER A 114 31.17 7.16 -13.08
CA SER A 114 31.47 5.83 -12.53
C SER A 114 30.41 4.78 -12.88
N VAL A 115 29.25 5.18 -13.45
CA VAL A 115 28.07 4.33 -13.57
C VAL A 115 27.31 4.56 -14.88
N HIS A 116 26.70 3.53 -15.39
CA HIS A 116 25.64 3.58 -16.39
C HIS A 116 24.41 2.82 -15.83
N PHE A 117 23.22 3.26 -16.21
CA PHE A 117 21.97 2.58 -15.89
C PHE A 117 21.46 1.89 -17.15
N ALA A 118 21.09 0.62 -17.02
CA ALA A 118 20.63 -0.22 -18.13
C ALA A 118 19.10 -0.38 -18.16
N GLU A 119 18.44 -0.27 -17.01
CA GLU A 119 17.00 -0.45 -16.89
C GLU A 119 16.30 0.91 -16.85
N LEU A 120 15.69 1.28 -17.99
CA LEU A 120 14.91 2.51 -18.11
C LEU A 120 13.42 2.17 -18.17
N GLY A 121 12.62 2.73 -17.28
CA GLY A 121 11.17 2.66 -17.29
C GLY A 121 10.56 4.02 -17.64
N ALA A 122 9.79 4.13 -18.73
CA ALA A 122 9.09 5.35 -19.14
C ALA A 122 10.00 6.62 -19.19
N ASN A 123 11.26 6.48 -19.60
CA ASN A 123 12.34 7.48 -19.62
C ASN A 123 12.86 7.89 -18.23
N GLU A 124 12.53 7.17 -17.19
CA GLU A 124 13.09 7.35 -15.85
C GLU A 124 14.02 6.17 -15.51
N ILE A 125 15.03 6.44 -14.71
CA ILE A 125 15.93 5.39 -14.20
C ILE A 125 15.16 4.52 -13.22
N ASN A 126 15.36 3.20 -13.31
CA ASN A 126 14.80 2.25 -12.36
C ASN A 126 15.39 2.50 -10.97
N SER A 127 14.55 2.87 -9.98
CA SER A 127 15.02 3.16 -8.62
C SER A 127 15.64 1.95 -7.94
N THR A 128 15.26 0.73 -8.31
CA THR A 128 15.89 -0.50 -7.80
C THR A 128 17.33 -0.63 -8.30
N GLU A 129 17.61 -0.23 -9.56
CA GLU A 129 18.96 -0.20 -10.09
C GLU A 129 19.81 0.88 -9.39
N LEU A 130 19.22 2.04 -9.10
CA LEU A 130 19.88 3.10 -8.32
C LEU A 130 20.23 2.60 -6.91
N VAL A 131 19.35 1.87 -6.25
CA VAL A 131 19.64 1.25 -4.94
C VAL A 131 20.76 0.22 -5.06
N ALA A 132 20.75 -0.61 -6.10
CA ALA A 132 21.83 -1.56 -6.35
C ALA A 132 23.18 -0.84 -6.59
N MET A 133 23.19 0.29 -7.28
CA MET A 133 24.39 1.13 -7.45
C MET A 133 24.93 1.61 -6.10
N LEU A 134 24.07 2.08 -5.18
CA LEU A 134 24.49 2.47 -3.84
C LEU A 134 25.06 1.29 -3.06
N ILE A 135 24.42 0.12 -3.14
CA ILE A 135 24.89 -1.09 -2.47
C ILE A 135 26.28 -1.50 -3.00
N ASN A 136 26.51 -1.35 -4.30
CA ASN A 136 27.81 -1.68 -4.93
C ASN A 136 28.93 -0.69 -4.59
N GLN A 137 28.68 0.40 -3.87
CA GLN A 137 29.72 1.28 -3.33
C GLN A 137 30.30 0.75 -2.00
N GLY A 138 29.62 -0.20 -1.33
CA GLY A 138 30.12 -0.84 -0.13
C GLY A 138 31.15 -1.94 -0.43
N GLU A 139 32.04 -2.21 0.52
CA GLU A 139 32.98 -3.33 0.42
C GLU A 139 32.31 -4.70 0.69
N THR A 140 31.19 -4.67 1.42
CA THR A 140 30.33 -5.82 1.71
C THR A 140 28.87 -5.49 1.44
N PHE A 141 28.00 -6.50 1.35
CA PHE A 141 26.56 -6.26 1.27
C PHE A 141 26.04 -5.45 2.46
N LEU A 142 26.57 -5.68 3.66
CA LEU A 142 26.17 -4.93 4.85
C LEU A 142 26.52 -3.44 4.71
N ASP A 143 27.73 -3.12 4.32
CA ASP A 143 28.19 -1.74 4.16
C ASP A 143 27.39 -1.02 3.07
N GLY A 144 27.13 -1.71 1.95
CA GLY A 144 26.32 -1.18 0.86
C GLY A 144 24.85 -0.94 1.26
N ILE A 145 24.22 -1.86 1.98
CA ILE A 145 22.83 -1.67 2.47
C ILE A 145 22.77 -0.52 3.47
N ARG A 146 23.75 -0.38 4.38
CA ARG A 146 23.85 0.75 5.30
C ARG A 146 23.97 2.07 4.55
N LEU A 147 24.88 2.13 3.58
CA LEU A 147 25.05 3.32 2.74
C LEU A 147 23.74 3.70 2.04
N ALA A 148 23.03 2.72 1.47
CA ALA A 148 21.73 2.96 0.85
C ALA A 148 20.69 3.48 1.87
N GLN A 149 20.62 2.90 3.07
CA GLN A 149 19.70 3.35 4.14
C GLN A 149 20.02 4.79 4.62
N GLU A 150 21.29 5.17 4.65
CA GLU A 150 21.74 6.51 5.08
C GLU A 150 21.55 7.57 4.00
N THR A 151 21.77 7.19 2.73
CA THR A 151 21.78 8.10 1.58
C THR A 151 20.38 8.35 1.03
N ILE A 152 19.50 7.37 1.10
CA ILE A 152 18.15 7.48 0.53
C ILE A 152 17.27 8.37 1.42
N GLU A 153 16.77 9.45 0.83
CA GLU A 153 15.64 10.19 1.36
C GLU A 153 14.33 9.52 0.93
N GLY A 154 13.41 9.33 1.87
CA GLY A 154 12.13 8.66 1.62
C GLY A 154 11.97 7.36 2.39
N SER A 155 11.69 6.26 1.68
CA SER A 155 11.56 4.92 2.26
C SER A 155 12.01 3.88 1.24
N CYS A 156 12.83 2.93 1.65
CA CYS A 156 13.24 1.82 0.81
C CYS A 156 13.53 0.58 1.68
N SER A 157 12.61 -0.39 1.64
CA SER A 157 12.86 -1.74 2.14
C SER A 157 13.26 -2.63 0.98
N LEU A 158 14.15 -3.60 1.20
CA LEU A 158 14.73 -4.39 0.13
C LEU A 158 15.00 -5.85 0.52
N LEU A 159 15.10 -6.71 -0.50
CA LEU A 159 15.65 -8.05 -0.39
C LEU A 159 16.80 -8.21 -1.39
N LEU A 160 17.88 -8.86 -0.93
CA LEU A 160 18.95 -9.33 -1.79
C LEU A 160 19.02 -10.85 -1.73
N LEU A 161 18.86 -11.50 -2.88
CA LEU A 161 19.08 -12.94 -3.02
C LEU A 161 20.53 -13.17 -3.46
N THR A 162 21.32 -13.74 -2.58
CA THR A 162 22.76 -13.99 -2.78
C THR A 162 23.08 -15.49 -2.74
N GLN A 163 24.34 -15.83 -2.87
CA GLN A 163 24.81 -17.21 -2.69
C GLN A 163 24.60 -17.70 -1.26
N ASP A 164 24.73 -16.81 -0.28
CA ASP A 164 24.75 -17.14 1.14
C ASP A 164 23.38 -16.99 1.82
N GLY A 165 22.32 -16.84 1.03
CA GLY A 165 20.96 -16.66 1.53
C GLY A 165 20.32 -15.35 1.08
N ILE A 166 19.27 -14.94 1.80
CA ILE A 166 18.58 -13.68 1.54
C ILE A 166 18.90 -12.67 2.64
N TYR A 167 19.38 -11.49 2.23
CA TYR A 167 19.39 -10.32 3.09
C TYR A 167 18.04 -9.61 2.99
N ALA A 168 17.42 -9.32 4.11
CA ALA A 168 16.22 -8.52 4.21
C ALA A 168 16.51 -7.28 5.05
N ALA A 169 16.25 -6.11 4.49
CA ALA A 169 16.47 -4.84 5.16
C ALA A 169 15.18 -4.01 5.17
N ARG A 170 14.78 -3.59 6.37
CA ARG A 170 13.66 -2.66 6.54
C ARG A 170 14.17 -1.23 6.42
N ASP A 171 13.38 -0.33 5.85
CA ASP A 171 13.76 1.08 5.74
C ASP A 171 14.08 1.71 7.11
N ARG A 172 14.89 2.79 7.08
CA ARG A 172 15.46 3.40 8.30
C ARG A 172 14.45 3.78 9.36
N LEU A 173 13.23 4.14 8.98
CA LEU A 173 12.15 4.52 9.90
C LEU A 173 11.06 3.46 10.01
N GLY A 174 11.20 2.33 9.31
CA GLY A 174 10.25 1.23 9.36
C GLY A 174 8.87 1.56 8.79
N ARG A 175 8.79 2.46 7.80
CA ARG A 175 7.51 2.88 7.20
C ARG A 175 6.78 1.74 6.51
N THR A 176 7.51 0.79 5.93
CA THR A 176 6.97 -0.47 5.43
C THR A 176 7.30 -1.60 6.39
N PRO A 177 6.40 -2.58 6.59
CA PRO A 177 6.73 -3.78 7.35
C PRO A 177 7.72 -4.66 6.58
N VAL A 178 8.54 -5.43 7.28
CA VAL A 178 9.32 -6.55 6.76
C VAL A 178 9.23 -7.66 7.77
N ILE A 179 8.64 -8.79 7.41
CA ILE A 179 8.24 -9.83 8.33
C ILE A 179 8.82 -11.16 7.87
N VAL A 180 9.56 -11.84 8.73
CA VAL A 180 10.11 -13.16 8.48
C VAL A 180 9.20 -14.21 9.11
N GLY A 181 8.84 -15.21 8.31
CA GLY A 181 8.12 -16.40 8.73
C GLY A 181 8.97 -17.65 8.58
N GLU A 182 8.60 -18.67 9.32
CA GLU A 182 9.27 -19.97 9.28
C GLU A 182 8.29 -21.13 9.21
N LYS A 183 8.71 -22.21 8.58
CA LYS A 183 8.14 -23.54 8.63
C LYS A 183 9.27 -24.58 8.73
N THR A 184 8.95 -25.84 8.87
CA THR A 184 9.93 -26.92 9.17
C THR A 184 11.15 -26.92 8.25
N ASP A 185 10.98 -26.65 6.97
CA ASP A 185 12.03 -26.80 5.94
C ASP A 185 12.32 -25.51 5.17
N ALA A 186 11.69 -24.38 5.54
CA ALA A 186 11.86 -23.12 4.82
C ALA A 186 11.65 -21.88 5.71
N ARG A 187 12.26 -20.78 5.29
CA ARG A 187 11.99 -19.43 5.79
C ARG A 187 11.59 -18.52 4.65
N ALA A 188 10.64 -17.64 4.95
CA ALA A 188 10.15 -16.65 3.99
C ALA A 188 10.16 -15.26 4.60
N VAL A 189 10.22 -14.24 3.75
CA VAL A 189 10.10 -12.83 4.12
C VAL A 189 9.04 -12.16 3.24
N THR A 190 8.21 -11.32 3.85
CA THR A 190 7.08 -10.68 3.19
C THR A 190 6.81 -9.27 3.76
N LEU A 191 6.03 -8.48 3.05
CA LEU A 191 5.41 -7.26 3.58
C LEU A 191 4.04 -7.53 4.22
N GLU A 192 3.39 -8.63 3.85
CA GLU A 192 2.01 -8.95 4.20
C GLU A 192 1.91 -10.32 4.86
N THR A 193 1.52 -10.38 6.13
CA THR A 193 1.40 -11.65 6.84
C THR A 193 0.31 -12.57 6.28
N CYS A 194 -0.65 -12.05 5.49
CA CYS A 194 -1.69 -12.87 4.86
C CYS A 194 -1.14 -13.94 3.90
N ALA A 195 0.11 -13.80 3.44
CA ALA A 195 0.77 -14.81 2.62
C ALA A 195 1.13 -16.09 3.42
N PHE A 196 1.31 -15.99 4.74
CA PHE A 196 1.87 -17.06 5.55
C PHE A 196 0.91 -18.22 5.85
N PRO A 197 -0.33 -18.00 6.34
CA PRO A 197 -1.17 -19.10 6.83
C PRO A 197 -1.40 -20.19 5.79
N ASN A 198 -1.71 -19.81 4.54
CA ASN A 198 -2.02 -20.78 3.49
C ASN A 198 -0.77 -21.46 2.91
N LEU A 199 0.43 -20.91 3.14
CA LEU A 199 1.71 -21.49 2.75
C LEU A 199 2.37 -22.27 3.90
N GLY A 200 1.72 -22.32 5.07
CA GLY A 200 2.18 -23.06 6.24
C GLY A 200 3.32 -22.40 7.02
N TYR A 201 3.50 -21.07 6.85
CA TYR A 201 4.47 -20.30 7.63
C TYR A 201 3.81 -19.69 8.86
N GLU A 202 4.58 -19.64 9.94
CA GLU A 202 4.27 -18.86 11.14
C GLU A 202 5.21 -17.65 11.23
N VAL A 203 4.72 -16.54 11.79
CA VAL A 203 5.54 -15.34 11.99
C VAL A 203 6.63 -15.64 13.01
N ASN A 204 7.88 -15.55 12.59
CA ASN A 204 9.05 -15.70 13.46
C ASN A 204 9.55 -14.34 13.96
N LYS A 205 9.69 -13.35 13.06
CA LYS A 205 10.28 -12.06 13.39
C LYS A 205 9.68 -10.93 12.57
N ILE A 206 9.37 -9.82 13.22
CA ILE A 206 9.08 -8.53 12.58
C ILE A 206 10.35 -7.69 12.71
N LEU A 207 10.93 -7.28 11.59
CA LEU A 207 12.12 -6.44 11.60
C LEU A 207 11.78 -5.06 12.14
N GLY A 208 12.63 -4.53 13.01
CA GLY A 208 12.53 -3.14 13.46
C GLY A 208 13.05 -2.13 12.41
N PRO A 209 12.95 -0.81 12.69
CA PRO A 209 13.38 0.23 11.77
C PRO A 209 14.88 0.15 11.47
N GLY A 210 15.25 0.13 10.19
CA GLY A 210 16.64 0.02 9.74
C GLY A 210 17.30 -1.33 10.02
N GLU A 211 16.59 -2.32 10.55
CA GLU A 211 17.16 -3.64 10.83
C GLU A 211 17.50 -4.38 9.55
N ILE A 212 18.65 -5.08 9.58
CA ILE A 212 19.12 -5.96 8.51
C ILE A 212 19.31 -7.36 9.08
N VAL A 213 18.65 -8.33 8.45
CA VAL A 213 18.86 -9.75 8.73
C VAL A 213 19.34 -10.47 7.49
N ARG A 214 20.11 -11.54 7.69
CA ARG A 214 20.39 -12.55 6.68
C ARG A 214 19.75 -13.86 7.14
N PHE A 215 19.07 -14.54 6.25
CA PHE A 215 18.48 -15.83 6.59
C PHE A 215 18.74 -16.89 5.50
N THR A 216 18.84 -18.11 5.97
CA THR A 216 18.92 -19.34 5.19
C THR A 216 17.74 -20.24 5.55
N ALA A 217 17.65 -21.43 4.99
CA ALA A 217 16.63 -22.40 5.40
C ALA A 217 16.76 -22.82 6.89
N ASP A 218 17.96 -22.74 7.46
CA ASP A 218 18.27 -23.24 8.81
C ASP A 218 18.38 -22.15 9.87
N SER A 219 18.69 -20.90 9.51
CA SER A 219 19.02 -19.85 10.47
C SER A 219 18.56 -18.47 10.05
N ILE A 220 18.37 -17.59 11.03
CA ILE A 220 18.21 -16.14 10.88
C ILE A 220 19.31 -15.48 11.69
N GLU A 221 20.08 -14.63 11.07
CA GLU A 221 21.14 -13.84 11.69
C GLU A 221 20.79 -12.36 11.63
N THR A 222 20.76 -11.67 12.75
CA THR A 222 20.64 -10.21 12.78
C THR A 222 22.01 -9.61 12.50
N ILE A 223 22.19 -9.04 11.33
CA ILE A 223 23.44 -8.42 10.88
C ILE A 223 23.54 -6.99 11.39
N GLN A 224 22.43 -6.26 11.38
CA GLN A 224 22.31 -4.92 11.98
C GLN A 224 21.08 -4.89 12.87
N PRO A 225 21.24 -4.52 14.16
CA PRO A 225 20.10 -4.38 15.06
C PRO A 225 19.21 -3.20 14.67
N PRO A 226 17.93 -3.20 15.11
CA PRO A 226 17.01 -2.14 14.80
C PRO A 226 17.40 -0.80 15.42
N GLY A 227 17.06 0.29 14.73
CA GLY A 227 17.09 1.64 15.26
C GLY A 227 15.96 1.89 16.28
N LYS A 228 16.01 3.04 16.95
CA LYS A 228 15.06 3.39 18.01
C LYS A 228 13.76 4.03 17.52
N ARG A 229 13.77 4.67 16.33
CA ARG A 229 12.66 5.47 15.82
C ARG A 229 11.85 4.68 14.81
N LEU A 230 10.68 4.23 15.21
CA LEU A 230 9.69 3.64 14.31
C LEU A 230 8.72 4.72 13.83
N GLN A 231 8.36 4.71 12.55
CA GLN A 231 7.30 5.52 11.94
C GLN A 231 6.57 4.70 10.87
N ILE A 232 5.90 3.62 11.29
CA ILE A 232 5.16 2.78 10.36
C ILE A 232 3.96 3.53 9.74
N CYS A 233 3.70 3.29 8.48
CA CYS A 233 2.62 3.94 7.75
C CYS A 233 1.24 3.55 8.31
N SER A 234 0.50 4.50 8.88
CA SER A 234 -0.84 4.27 9.44
C SER A 234 -1.85 3.85 8.36
N PHE A 235 -1.63 4.22 7.10
CA PHE A 235 -2.52 3.91 5.98
C PHE A 235 -2.55 2.40 5.64
N LEU A 236 -1.60 1.63 6.14
CA LEU A 236 -1.62 0.17 6.06
C LEU A 236 -2.88 -0.41 6.69
N TRP A 237 -3.25 0.05 7.89
CA TRP A 237 -4.45 -0.40 8.56
C TRP A 237 -5.74 0.19 7.97
N VAL A 238 -5.68 1.43 7.49
CA VAL A 238 -6.87 2.11 6.95
C VAL A 238 -7.31 1.50 5.62
N TYR A 239 -6.38 1.30 4.68
CA TYR A 239 -6.71 0.90 3.31
C TYR A 239 -5.76 -0.14 2.70
N TYR A 240 -4.43 0.13 2.73
CA TYR A 240 -3.50 -0.64 1.92
C TYR A 240 -3.36 -2.08 2.33
N GLY A 241 -3.26 -2.34 3.61
CA GLY A 241 -3.08 -3.67 4.14
C GLY A 241 -4.24 -4.59 3.80
N TYR A 242 -3.93 -5.81 3.43
CA TYR A 242 -4.97 -6.81 3.28
C TYR A 242 -5.66 -7.07 4.63
N PRO A 243 -6.99 -7.22 4.69
CA PRO A 243 -7.70 -7.36 5.98
C PRO A 243 -7.16 -8.47 6.89
N ALA A 244 -6.72 -9.59 6.30
CA ALA A 244 -6.15 -10.71 7.05
C ALA A 244 -4.70 -10.47 7.53
N SER A 245 -4.04 -9.39 7.08
CA SER A 245 -2.66 -9.08 7.47
C SER A 245 -2.56 -8.41 8.82
N SER A 246 -1.41 -8.61 9.47
CA SER A 246 -1.03 -7.93 10.71
C SER A 246 0.30 -7.19 10.52
N TYR A 247 0.40 -5.99 11.08
CA TYR A 247 1.60 -5.17 11.09
C TYR A 247 1.93 -4.81 12.53
N GLU A 248 3.17 -4.93 12.94
CA GLU A 248 3.60 -4.80 14.35
C GLU A 248 2.72 -5.65 15.30
N GLY A 249 2.27 -6.83 14.83
CA GLY A 249 1.39 -7.72 15.59
C GLY A 249 -0.08 -7.30 15.65
N ILE A 250 -0.47 -6.21 14.97
CA ILE A 250 -1.84 -5.65 15.01
C ILE A 250 -2.55 -5.94 13.69
N ASN A 251 -3.65 -6.68 13.75
CA ASN A 251 -4.42 -7.08 12.56
C ASN A 251 -5.21 -5.92 11.94
N ALA A 252 -5.18 -5.82 10.61
CA ALA A 252 -5.80 -4.74 9.85
C ALA A 252 -7.33 -4.72 9.98
N GLU A 253 -8.01 -5.87 9.89
CA GLU A 253 -9.46 -5.95 10.02
C GLU A 253 -9.96 -5.54 11.41
N GLN A 254 -9.22 -5.94 12.46
CA GLN A 254 -9.55 -5.51 13.82
C GLN A 254 -9.42 -4.00 14.00
N VAL A 255 -8.40 -3.38 13.41
CA VAL A 255 -8.24 -1.91 13.43
C VAL A 255 -9.39 -1.24 12.68
N ARG A 256 -9.78 -1.74 11.51
CA ARG A 256 -10.94 -1.21 10.75
C ARG A 256 -12.23 -1.27 11.54
N ASN A 257 -12.48 -2.37 12.26
CA ASN A 257 -13.62 -2.50 13.13
C ASN A 257 -13.58 -1.48 14.29
N ARG A 258 -12.41 -1.29 14.93
CA ARG A 258 -12.24 -0.26 15.97
C ARG A 258 -12.44 1.16 15.44
N CYS A 259 -11.90 1.47 14.24
CA CYS A 259 -12.15 2.74 13.57
C CYS A 259 -13.66 3.00 13.39
N GLY A 260 -14.40 2.00 12.91
CA GLY A 260 -15.86 2.09 12.78
C GLY A 260 -16.57 2.34 14.11
N ALA A 261 -16.14 1.67 15.17
CA ALA A 261 -16.69 1.89 16.51
C ALA A 261 -16.41 3.30 17.05
N CYS A 262 -15.20 3.85 16.80
CA CYS A 262 -14.88 5.24 17.16
C CYS A 262 -15.76 6.24 16.40
N LEU A 263 -15.98 6.04 15.09
CA LEU A 263 -16.91 6.87 14.30
C LEU A 263 -18.32 6.86 14.88
N ALA A 264 -18.82 5.69 15.28
CA ALA A 264 -20.16 5.55 15.86
C ALA A 264 -20.29 6.25 17.22
N ARG A 265 -19.26 6.23 18.05
CA ARG A 265 -19.23 6.82 19.39
C ARG A 265 -19.54 8.32 19.38
N CYS A 266 -19.07 9.01 18.34
CA CYS A 266 -19.19 10.47 18.20
C CYS A 266 -20.25 10.91 17.20
N ASP A 267 -21.13 10.01 16.72
CA ASP A 267 -22.13 10.32 15.70
C ASP A 267 -23.53 10.51 16.28
N THR A 268 -24.23 11.52 15.78
CA THR A 268 -25.63 11.84 16.17
C THR A 268 -26.66 11.45 15.12
N VAL A 269 -26.19 11.03 13.93
CA VAL A 269 -27.07 10.62 12.83
C VAL A 269 -27.76 9.30 13.16
N LYS A 270 -29.03 9.18 12.82
CA LYS A 270 -29.87 7.98 13.01
C LYS A 270 -30.28 7.42 11.65
N PRO A 271 -29.39 6.72 10.94
CA PRO A 271 -29.71 6.10 9.65
C PRO A 271 -30.59 4.86 9.85
N ASP A 272 -31.24 4.42 8.77
CA ASP A 272 -31.98 3.16 8.78
C ASP A 272 -31.02 1.98 8.65
N TYR A 273 -29.92 2.16 7.89
CA TYR A 273 -28.88 1.16 7.69
C TYR A 273 -27.49 1.80 7.65
N VAL A 274 -26.52 1.04 8.15
CA VAL A 274 -25.09 1.26 7.89
C VAL A 274 -24.68 0.46 6.66
N ALA A 275 -23.86 1.05 5.83
CA ALA A 275 -23.38 0.46 4.58
C ALA A 275 -21.91 0.78 4.34
N SER A 276 -21.33 0.15 3.32
CA SER A 276 -19.96 0.45 2.85
C SER A 276 -19.89 0.57 1.35
N VAL A 277 -18.87 1.27 0.86
CA VAL A 277 -18.41 1.05 -0.51
C VAL A 277 -17.55 -0.23 -0.49
N PRO A 278 -17.93 -1.28 -1.24
CA PRO A 278 -17.17 -2.53 -1.23
C PRO A 278 -15.83 -2.39 -1.96
N ASP A 279 -14.73 -3.00 -1.48
CA ASP A 279 -14.63 -3.84 -0.27
C ASP A 279 -13.96 -3.07 0.88
N SER A 280 -13.26 -1.95 0.59
CA SER A 280 -12.39 -1.19 1.50
C SER A 280 -13.09 -0.64 2.73
N GLY A 281 -14.33 -0.16 2.56
CA GLY A 281 -15.13 0.37 3.66
C GLY A 281 -15.80 -0.69 4.56
N THR A 282 -15.73 -1.99 4.18
CA THR A 282 -16.56 -3.03 4.84
C THR A 282 -16.21 -3.24 6.30
N GLY A 283 -14.92 -3.40 6.64
CA GLY A 283 -14.50 -3.57 8.04
C GLY A 283 -14.88 -2.38 8.92
N HIS A 284 -14.74 -1.17 8.40
CA HIS A 284 -15.14 0.06 9.08
C HIS A 284 -16.65 0.12 9.31
N ALA A 285 -17.45 -0.23 8.30
CA ALA A 285 -18.91 -0.23 8.40
C ALA A 285 -19.45 -1.29 9.36
N LEU A 286 -18.84 -2.49 9.39
CA LEU A 286 -19.18 -3.52 10.36
C LEU A 286 -18.89 -3.07 11.79
N GLY A 287 -17.75 -2.44 12.03
CA GLY A 287 -17.40 -1.86 13.33
C GLY A 287 -18.40 -0.78 13.78
N TYR A 288 -18.77 0.12 12.85
CA TYR A 288 -19.78 1.15 13.11
C TYR A 288 -21.15 0.53 13.43
N ALA A 289 -21.64 -0.39 12.58
CA ALA A 289 -22.94 -1.03 12.73
C ALA A 289 -23.07 -1.76 14.08
N ASN A 290 -22.05 -2.51 14.46
CA ASN A 290 -22.01 -3.24 15.72
C ASN A 290 -22.02 -2.30 16.94
N ALA A 291 -21.23 -1.21 16.91
CA ALA A 291 -21.16 -0.25 18.01
C ALA A 291 -22.44 0.58 18.14
N ALA A 292 -23.01 1.05 17.03
CA ALA A 292 -24.24 1.84 17.00
C ALA A 292 -25.50 0.99 17.18
N LYS A 293 -25.40 -0.34 17.06
CA LYS A 293 -26.56 -1.29 17.05
C LYS A 293 -27.55 -0.97 15.92
N ILE A 294 -27.02 -0.57 14.77
CA ILE A 294 -27.79 -0.29 13.55
C ILE A 294 -27.51 -1.41 12.56
N PRO A 295 -28.52 -1.97 11.85
CA PRO A 295 -28.28 -3.07 10.93
C PRO A 295 -27.38 -2.64 9.77
N TYR A 296 -26.46 -3.53 9.39
CA TYR A 296 -25.64 -3.38 8.18
C TYR A 296 -26.38 -3.91 6.96
N CYS A 297 -26.34 -3.19 5.84
CA CYS A 297 -26.86 -3.65 4.57
C CYS A 297 -25.84 -3.47 3.44
N ARG A 298 -26.11 -4.10 2.30
CA ARG A 298 -25.26 -4.01 1.08
C ARG A 298 -26.06 -3.35 -0.05
N PRO A 299 -26.17 -2.01 -0.07
CA PRO A 299 -26.85 -1.30 -1.15
C PRO A 299 -26.09 -1.35 -2.48
N PHE A 300 -24.81 -1.70 -2.44
CA PHE A 300 -24.00 -2.03 -3.60
C PHE A 300 -23.39 -3.42 -3.49
N VAL A 301 -23.39 -4.12 -4.60
CA VAL A 301 -22.67 -5.40 -4.77
C VAL A 301 -21.60 -5.23 -5.84
N LYS A 302 -20.38 -5.66 -5.51
CA LYS A 302 -19.26 -5.63 -6.46
C LYS A 302 -19.43 -6.75 -7.47
N TYR A 303 -19.38 -6.39 -8.75
CA TYR A 303 -19.38 -7.35 -9.84
C TYR A 303 -17.94 -7.84 -10.08
N THR A 304 -17.65 -9.03 -9.59
CA THR A 304 -16.30 -9.60 -9.63
C THR A 304 -15.96 -10.41 -10.89
N PRO A 305 -16.90 -10.92 -11.69
CA PRO A 305 -16.59 -12.04 -12.58
C PRO A 305 -15.67 -11.75 -13.75
N THR A 306 -15.38 -10.53 -14.21
CA THR A 306 -14.85 -10.50 -15.57
C THR A 306 -13.91 -9.37 -16.01
N TRP A 307 -13.57 -8.41 -15.19
CA TRP A 307 -12.72 -7.34 -15.70
C TRP A 307 -11.43 -7.21 -14.92
N PRO A 308 -10.27 -7.42 -15.57
CA PRO A 308 -8.99 -6.96 -15.01
C PRO A 308 -9.11 -5.48 -14.64
N ARG A 309 -8.45 -5.04 -13.57
CA ARG A 309 -8.44 -3.63 -13.12
C ARG A 309 -8.11 -2.62 -14.22
N SER A 310 -7.60 -3.07 -15.33
CA SER A 310 -6.95 -2.30 -16.38
C SER A 310 -7.67 -2.28 -17.73
N PHE A 311 -8.81 -2.93 -17.89
CA PHE A 311 -9.60 -2.71 -19.10
C PHE A 311 -10.12 -1.27 -19.10
N MET A 312 -9.37 -0.38 -19.77
CA MET A 312 -9.68 1.03 -19.94
C MET A 312 -9.95 1.26 -21.43
N PRO A 313 -11.22 1.23 -21.88
CA PRO A 313 -11.58 1.58 -23.26
C PRO A 313 -11.09 2.99 -23.61
N GLN A 314 -10.79 3.23 -24.88
CA GLN A 314 -10.37 4.57 -25.31
C GLN A 314 -11.54 5.58 -25.27
N ASP A 315 -12.76 5.11 -25.48
CA ASP A 315 -13.97 5.92 -25.43
C ASP A 315 -14.38 6.24 -23.98
N GLN A 316 -14.70 7.52 -23.69
CA GLN A 316 -15.09 7.97 -22.36
C GLN A 316 -16.42 7.34 -21.90
N SER A 317 -17.39 7.22 -22.80
CA SER A 317 -18.71 6.66 -22.49
C SER A 317 -18.60 5.17 -22.07
N VAL A 318 -17.72 4.42 -22.73
CA VAL A 318 -17.44 3.03 -22.40
C VAL A 318 -16.66 2.91 -21.09
N ARG A 319 -15.74 3.83 -20.81
CA ARG A 319 -15.06 3.89 -19.49
C ARG A 319 -16.04 4.12 -18.35
N ASP A 320 -16.99 5.04 -18.54
CA ASP A 320 -18.03 5.35 -17.55
C ASP A 320 -18.95 4.15 -17.35
N LEU A 321 -19.31 3.45 -18.43
CA LEU A 321 -20.10 2.22 -18.36
C LEU A 321 -19.35 1.13 -17.58
N VAL A 322 -18.07 0.87 -17.89
CA VAL A 322 -17.23 -0.12 -17.18
C VAL A 322 -17.09 0.24 -15.70
N ALA A 323 -16.92 1.52 -15.37
CA ALA A 323 -16.89 1.97 -13.98
C ALA A 323 -18.21 1.69 -13.25
N ARG A 324 -19.34 1.92 -13.92
CA ARG A 324 -20.68 1.62 -13.39
C ARG A 324 -20.94 0.13 -13.21
N MET A 325 -20.45 -0.72 -14.12
CA MET A 325 -20.60 -2.18 -14.03
C MET A 325 -19.91 -2.79 -12.83
N LYS A 326 -18.87 -2.14 -12.29
CA LYS A 326 -18.13 -2.66 -11.12
C LYS A 326 -18.96 -2.70 -9.84
N LEU A 327 -19.93 -1.79 -9.71
CA LEU A 327 -20.79 -1.69 -8.54
C LEU A 327 -22.27 -1.71 -8.99
N ILE A 328 -23.00 -2.74 -8.64
CA ILE A 328 -24.42 -2.90 -8.97
C ILE A 328 -25.24 -2.44 -7.77
N PRO A 329 -26.14 -1.43 -7.92
CA PRO A 329 -27.03 -1.01 -6.85
C PRO A 329 -28.15 -2.02 -6.64
N VAL A 330 -28.49 -2.29 -5.38
CA VAL A 330 -29.64 -3.11 -4.97
C VAL A 330 -30.77 -2.16 -4.61
N LYS A 331 -31.64 -1.85 -5.56
CA LYS A 331 -32.67 -0.80 -5.45
C LYS A 331 -33.58 -0.99 -4.22
N ASP A 332 -33.96 -2.23 -3.94
CA ASP A 332 -34.85 -2.55 -2.80
C ASP A 332 -34.20 -2.25 -1.44
N MET A 333 -32.86 -2.21 -1.37
CA MET A 333 -32.11 -1.82 -0.16
C MET A 333 -31.86 -0.33 -0.06
N ILE A 334 -32.18 0.44 -1.12
CA ILE A 334 -31.86 1.87 -1.22
C ILE A 334 -33.12 2.73 -1.12
N GLN A 335 -34.19 2.31 -1.79
CA GLN A 335 -35.37 3.13 -1.99
C GLN A 335 -36.03 3.53 -0.65
N GLY A 336 -36.17 4.84 -0.43
CA GLY A 336 -36.76 5.43 0.76
C GLY A 336 -35.90 5.40 2.02
N GLN A 337 -34.69 4.81 1.97
CA GLN A 337 -33.83 4.61 3.13
C GLN A 337 -32.93 5.80 3.42
N ARG A 338 -32.58 6.00 4.68
CA ARG A 338 -31.50 6.85 5.15
C ARG A 338 -30.27 5.96 5.34
N LEU A 339 -29.25 6.14 4.50
CA LEU A 339 -28.06 5.28 4.45
C LEU A 339 -26.84 6.02 5.00
N LEU A 340 -26.09 5.37 5.90
CA LEU A 340 -24.83 5.85 6.37
C LEU A 340 -23.73 4.92 5.84
N PHE A 341 -22.85 5.47 5.01
CA PHE A 341 -21.73 4.76 4.45
C PHE A 341 -20.45 5.03 5.26
N CYS A 342 -19.79 3.97 5.66
CA CYS A 342 -18.37 4.06 6.04
C CYS A 342 -17.50 3.78 4.82
N GLU A 343 -16.43 4.56 4.68
CA GLU A 343 -15.42 4.42 3.64
C GLU A 343 -14.04 4.48 4.31
N ASP A 344 -13.02 3.90 3.71
CA ASP A 344 -11.66 4.03 4.21
C ASP A 344 -11.17 5.48 4.14
N SER A 345 -11.32 6.13 2.98
CA SER A 345 -10.82 7.48 2.73
C SER A 345 -11.50 8.15 1.54
N ILE A 346 -11.47 9.48 1.50
CA ILE A 346 -11.85 10.26 0.32
C ILE A 346 -10.58 10.90 -0.25
N VAL A 347 -10.01 10.30 -1.32
CA VAL A 347 -8.80 10.83 -1.95
C VAL A 347 -9.14 11.94 -2.94
N ARG A 348 -9.80 11.64 -4.05
CA ARG A 348 -10.17 12.60 -5.10
C ARG A 348 -11.66 12.94 -5.13
N GLY A 349 -12.50 12.02 -4.68
CA GLY A 349 -13.94 12.15 -4.60
C GLY A 349 -14.71 12.01 -5.93
N THR A 350 -14.04 11.90 -7.08
CA THR A 350 -14.71 11.89 -8.39
C THR A 350 -15.64 10.69 -8.57
N GLN A 351 -15.11 9.48 -8.38
CA GLN A 351 -15.92 8.24 -8.47
C GLN A 351 -16.98 8.15 -7.37
N LEU A 352 -16.67 8.67 -6.18
CA LEU A 352 -17.58 8.68 -5.06
C LEU A 352 -18.80 9.55 -5.35
N LYS A 353 -18.63 10.71 -6.01
CA LYS A 353 -19.74 11.57 -6.42
C LYS A 353 -20.74 10.84 -7.32
N ASP A 354 -20.25 10.11 -8.33
CA ASP A 354 -21.12 9.33 -9.21
C ASP A 354 -21.83 8.20 -8.45
N THR A 355 -21.15 7.57 -7.51
CA THR A 355 -21.74 6.53 -6.65
C THR A 355 -22.85 7.09 -5.78
N ILE A 356 -22.65 8.26 -5.18
CA ILE A 356 -23.68 8.96 -4.36
C ILE A 356 -24.88 9.35 -5.22
N GLN A 357 -24.66 9.91 -6.40
CA GLN A 357 -25.74 10.27 -7.34
C GLN A 357 -26.61 9.04 -7.67
N ARG A 358 -25.99 7.89 -7.92
CA ARG A 358 -26.71 6.63 -8.19
C ARG A 358 -27.57 6.17 -7.01
N LEU A 359 -27.18 6.43 -5.77
CA LEU A 359 -28.03 6.15 -4.61
C LEU A 359 -29.30 7.01 -4.64
N TYR A 360 -29.17 8.30 -4.91
CA TYR A 360 -30.33 9.18 -5.04
C TYR A 360 -31.20 8.82 -6.26
N ASP A 361 -30.60 8.44 -7.38
CA ASP A 361 -31.34 7.95 -8.57
C ASP A 361 -32.13 6.66 -8.26
N CYS A 362 -31.64 5.83 -7.34
CA CYS A 362 -32.34 4.65 -6.81
C CYS A 362 -33.36 4.98 -5.71
N GLY A 363 -33.53 6.27 -5.34
CA GLY A 363 -34.53 6.72 -4.40
C GLY A 363 -34.06 6.75 -2.93
N ALA A 364 -32.76 6.82 -2.65
CA ALA A 364 -32.28 7.07 -1.29
C ALA A 364 -32.84 8.38 -0.75
N ARG A 365 -33.27 8.38 0.50
CA ARG A 365 -33.82 9.59 1.18
C ARG A 365 -32.68 10.47 1.68
N GLU A 366 -31.67 9.87 2.29
CA GLU A 366 -30.50 10.55 2.84
C GLU A 366 -29.27 9.68 2.61
N VAL A 367 -28.14 10.31 2.32
CA VAL A 367 -26.84 9.65 2.19
C VAL A 367 -25.81 10.36 3.08
N HIS A 368 -25.36 9.68 4.10
CA HIS A 368 -24.35 10.15 5.05
C HIS A 368 -23.04 9.42 4.79
N MET A 369 -21.89 10.08 4.98
CA MET A 369 -20.58 9.49 4.76
C MET A 369 -19.68 9.68 5.97
N ARG A 370 -18.95 8.60 6.34
CA ARG A 370 -18.02 8.55 7.47
C ARG A 370 -16.70 7.92 7.02
N PRO A 371 -15.76 8.72 6.50
CA PRO A 371 -14.41 8.22 6.22
C PRO A 371 -13.67 7.85 7.51
N ALA A 372 -12.97 6.72 7.48
CA ALA A 372 -12.29 6.13 8.63
C ALA A 372 -10.92 6.76 8.95
N CYS A 373 -10.53 7.78 8.22
CA CYS A 373 -9.33 8.58 8.48
C CYS A 373 -9.64 10.07 8.31
N PRO A 374 -8.77 10.99 8.79
CA PRO A 374 -8.90 12.42 8.51
C PRO A 374 -8.81 12.75 7.02
N PRO A 375 -9.19 13.97 6.60
CA PRO A 375 -9.00 14.42 5.22
C PRO A 375 -7.54 14.35 4.80
N LEU A 376 -7.26 13.82 3.61
CA LEU A 376 -5.91 13.77 3.05
C LEU A 376 -5.54 15.16 2.52
N ILE A 377 -4.67 15.87 3.24
CA ILE A 377 -4.22 17.24 2.92
C ILE A 377 -2.88 17.22 2.19
N TYR A 378 -1.99 16.29 2.57
CA TYR A 378 -0.64 16.17 2.02
C TYR A 378 -0.50 14.90 1.17
N GLY A 379 0.17 15.03 0.02
CA GLY A 379 0.54 13.89 -0.81
C GLY A 379 1.60 13.03 -0.13
N CYS A 380 1.47 11.71 -0.20
CA CYS A 380 2.46 10.82 0.38
C CYS A 380 3.81 10.96 -0.30
N LYS A 381 4.86 11.30 0.46
CA LYS A 381 6.25 11.38 -0.01
C LYS A 381 6.96 10.02 0.00
N PHE A 382 6.52 9.06 0.82
CA PHE A 382 7.36 7.94 1.24
C PHE A 382 7.05 6.62 0.54
N LEU A 383 5.80 6.37 0.15
CA LEU A 383 5.37 5.05 -0.30
C LEU A 383 4.68 5.03 -1.66
N ASN A 384 4.59 6.16 -2.33
CA ASN A 384 4.02 6.26 -3.68
C ASN A 384 2.56 5.77 -3.78
N PHE A 385 1.77 6.01 -2.76
CA PHE A 385 0.39 5.52 -2.67
C PHE A 385 -0.55 6.16 -3.66
N SER A 386 -0.40 7.43 -3.93
CA SER A 386 -1.30 8.10 -4.84
C SER A 386 -0.67 8.16 -6.23
N ARG A 387 -1.40 7.67 -7.23
CA ARG A 387 -1.13 7.94 -8.64
C ARG A 387 -1.47 9.39 -9.02
N SER A 388 -1.69 10.25 -8.04
CA SER A 388 -1.94 11.67 -8.23
C SER A 388 -0.68 12.31 -8.78
N ARG A 389 -0.76 12.84 -10.00
CA ARG A 389 0.32 13.63 -10.60
C ARG A 389 0.51 14.98 -9.89
N SER A 390 -0.47 15.40 -9.11
CA SER A 390 -0.47 16.63 -8.34
C SER A 390 -1.21 16.46 -7.02
N GLU A 391 -0.72 17.07 -5.94
CA GLU A 391 -1.42 17.17 -4.65
C GLU A 391 -2.74 17.95 -4.78
N GLN A 392 -2.86 18.83 -5.78
CA GLN A 392 -4.07 19.58 -6.09
C GLN A 392 -5.24 18.68 -6.50
N ASP A 393 -4.99 17.41 -6.85
CA ASP A 393 -6.05 16.45 -7.14
C ASP A 393 -6.79 15.93 -5.89
N LEU A 394 -6.22 16.09 -4.69
CA LEU A 394 -6.83 15.69 -3.44
C LEU A 394 -8.14 16.48 -3.20
N ALA A 395 -9.18 15.80 -2.72
CA ALA A 395 -10.49 16.44 -2.46
C ALA A 395 -10.39 17.59 -1.45
N ALA A 396 -9.55 17.43 -0.41
CA ALA A 396 -9.26 18.49 0.55
C ALA A 396 -8.56 19.68 -0.11
N ARG A 397 -7.52 19.44 -0.93
CA ARG A 397 -6.79 20.53 -1.62
C ARG A 397 -7.69 21.30 -2.58
N LYS A 398 -8.56 20.62 -3.32
CA LYS A 398 -9.56 21.28 -4.19
C LYS A 398 -10.53 22.15 -3.38
N ALA A 399 -10.97 21.67 -2.23
CA ALA A 399 -11.85 22.43 -1.36
C ALA A 399 -11.14 23.67 -0.77
N ILE A 400 -9.90 23.51 -0.35
CA ILE A 400 -9.04 24.62 0.16
C ILE A 400 -8.83 25.66 -0.93
N THR A 401 -8.45 25.24 -2.16
CA THR A 401 -8.28 26.18 -3.29
C THR A 401 -9.54 26.97 -3.61
N GLU A 402 -10.73 26.34 -3.51
CA GLU A 402 -12.01 27.05 -3.72
C GLU A 402 -12.33 28.04 -2.58
N LEU A 403 -11.90 27.74 -1.35
CA LEU A 403 -12.14 28.62 -0.19
C LEU A 403 -11.20 29.82 -0.16
N GLU A 404 -9.92 29.60 -0.47
CA GLU A 404 -8.88 30.65 -0.44
C GLU A 404 -8.77 31.43 -1.77
N GLY A 405 -9.36 30.91 -2.86
CA GLY A 405 -9.28 31.52 -4.19
C GLY A 405 -7.96 31.30 -4.94
N HIS A 406 -7.01 30.58 -4.34
CA HIS A 406 -5.71 30.24 -4.91
C HIS A 406 -5.16 28.91 -4.35
N ALA A 407 -4.23 28.29 -5.09
CA ALA A 407 -3.65 26.99 -4.70
C ALA A 407 -2.33 27.13 -3.91
N GLU A 408 -1.67 28.29 -3.99
CA GLU A 408 -0.36 28.56 -3.42
C GLU A 408 -0.45 29.37 -2.13
N HIS A 409 0.52 29.17 -1.23
CA HIS A 409 0.64 29.90 0.04
C HIS A 409 -0.50 29.72 1.05
N CYS A 410 -1.26 28.62 0.97
CA CYS A 410 -2.26 28.30 1.99
C CYS A 410 -1.59 27.74 3.26
N GLU A 411 -2.03 28.20 4.44
CA GLU A 411 -1.62 27.62 5.72
C GLU A 411 -2.35 26.27 5.95
N LEU A 412 -1.85 25.21 5.31
CA LEU A 412 -2.47 23.89 5.31
C LEU A 412 -2.65 23.28 6.70
N GLN A 413 -1.77 23.66 7.63
CA GLN A 413 -1.81 23.13 9.00
C GLN A 413 -3.10 23.50 9.72
N GLU A 414 -3.67 24.70 9.47
CA GLU A 414 -4.96 25.08 10.07
C GLU A 414 -6.12 24.20 9.60
N TYR A 415 -6.03 23.68 8.35
CA TYR A 415 -7.01 22.73 7.81
C TYR A 415 -6.82 21.31 8.34
N ALA A 416 -5.68 20.98 8.94
CA ALA A 416 -5.41 19.69 9.56
C ALA A 416 -5.93 19.60 11.02
N ILE A 417 -6.24 20.75 11.65
CA ILE A 417 -6.73 20.81 13.02
C ILE A 417 -8.23 20.51 13.01
N ALA A 418 -8.61 19.35 13.56
CA ALA A 418 -10.00 18.96 13.68
C ALA A 418 -10.83 20.05 14.43
N ASP A 419 -12.03 20.29 13.96
CA ASP A 419 -13.00 21.28 14.51
C ASP A 419 -12.57 22.75 14.42
N SER A 420 -11.43 23.06 13.78
CA SER A 420 -11.10 24.46 13.46
C SER A 420 -12.09 25.04 12.44
N PRO A 421 -12.30 26.37 12.41
CA PRO A 421 -13.19 27.00 11.41
C PRO A 421 -12.81 26.64 9.96
N LYS A 422 -11.51 26.59 9.64
CA LYS A 422 -11.02 26.22 8.32
C LYS A 422 -11.28 24.76 8.00
N TYR A 423 -11.05 23.85 8.96
CA TYR A 423 -11.39 22.43 8.81
C TYR A 423 -12.88 22.24 8.51
N ILE A 424 -13.76 22.87 9.32
CA ILE A 424 -15.21 22.78 9.15
C ILE A 424 -15.62 23.29 7.77
N ALA A 425 -15.10 24.45 7.34
CA ALA A 425 -15.40 25.02 6.03
C ALA A 425 -14.94 24.08 4.89
N MET A 426 -13.75 23.48 5.00
CA MET A 426 -13.24 22.51 4.02
C MET A 426 -14.13 21.25 3.95
N VAL A 427 -14.49 20.66 5.09
CA VAL A 427 -15.35 19.46 5.12
C VAL A 427 -16.72 19.76 4.54
N GLU A 428 -17.30 20.92 4.86
CA GLU A 428 -18.59 21.35 4.29
C GLU A 428 -18.50 21.56 2.78
N ARG A 429 -17.40 22.11 2.27
CA ARG A 429 -17.17 22.25 0.84
C ARG A 429 -17.08 20.90 0.14
N ILE A 430 -16.38 19.93 0.74
CA ILE A 430 -16.31 18.56 0.21
C ILE A 430 -17.71 17.92 0.24
N ARG A 431 -18.47 18.06 1.32
CA ARG A 431 -19.83 17.54 1.45
C ARG A 431 -20.74 18.03 0.30
N LEU A 432 -20.74 19.34 0.06
CA LEU A 432 -21.53 19.97 -1.00
C LEU A 432 -21.13 19.47 -2.40
N ARG A 433 -19.84 19.35 -2.65
CA ARG A 433 -19.33 18.85 -3.95
C ARG A 433 -19.74 17.40 -4.24
N LEU A 434 -19.83 16.59 -3.20
CA LEU A 434 -20.22 15.18 -3.30
C LEU A 434 -21.74 14.99 -3.29
N GLY A 435 -22.53 16.00 -2.90
CA GLY A 435 -23.98 15.90 -2.79
C GLY A 435 -24.45 15.08 -1.59
N LEU A 436 -23.67 15.00 -0.52
CA LEU A 436 -23.99 14.24 0.69
C LEU A 436 -24.95 14.98 1.62
N THR A 437 -25.83 14.25 2.32
CA THR A 437 -26.64 14.79 3.39
C THR A 437 -25.76 15.23 4.56
N SER A 438 -24.79 14.42 4.97
CA SER A 438 -23.74 14.79 5.93
C SER A 438 -22.42 14.11 5.66
N LEU A 439 -21.33 14.77 6.05
CA LEU A 439 -19.98 14.25 5.99
C LEU A 439 -19.28 14.54 7.32
N LYS A 440 -18.68 13.51 7.93
CA LYS A 440 -17.85 13.65 9.12
C LYS A 440 -16.69 12.67 9.02
N TYR A 441 -15.48 13.17 9.09
CA TYR A 441 -14.27 12.36 9.07
C TYR A 441 -13.92 11.85 10.46
N GLN A 442 -13.18 10.76 10.51
CA GLN A 442 -12.48 10.30 11.70
C GLN A 442 -11.48 11.36 12.17
N THR A 443 -11.29 11.48 13.47
CA THR A 443 -10.19 12.31 14.01
C THR A 443 -8.87 11.54 13.97
N LEU A 444 -7.74 12.26 13.94
CA LEU A 444 -6.43 11.61 14.01
C LEU A 444 -6.22 10.89 15.35
N ALA A 445 -6.74 11.47 16.44
CA ALA A 445 -6.67 10.86 17.78
C ALA A 445 -7.42 9.53 17.84
N ASP A 446 -8.65 9.47 17.32
CA ASP A 446 -9.43 8.23 17.26
C ASP A 446 -8.80 7.17 16.34
N LEU A 447 -8.16 7.60 15.24
CA LEU A 447 -7.43 6.69 14.36
C LEU A 447 -6.22 6.07 15.08
N VAL A 448 -5.43 6.88 15.80
CA VAL A 448 -4.30 6.42 16.60
C VAL A 448 -4.78 5.47 17.71
N GLU A 449 -5.87 5.80 18.42
CA GLU A 449 -6.53 4.93 19.39
C GLU A 449 -6.93 3.58 18.76
N ALA A 450 -7.54 3.62 17.58
CA ALA A 450 -8.00 2.42 16.89
C ALA A 450 -6.82 1.51 16.44
N ILE A 451 -5.71 2.08 16.00
CA ILE A 451 -4.50 1.32 15.67
C ILE A 451 -3.91 0.69 16.92
N GLY A 452 -3.78 1.48 18.02
CA GLY A 452 -3.27 0.99 19.29
C GLY A 452 -1.75 1.06 19.46
N LEU A 453 -1.07 1.85 18.61
CA LEU A 453 0.34 2.22 18.75
C LEU A 453 0.46 3.68 19.20
N PRO A 454 1.54 4.06 19.91
CA PRO A 454 1.85 5.45 20.19
C PRO A 454 1.95 6.28 18.89
N LYS A 455 1.44 7.53 18.91
CA LYS A 455 1.47 8.40 17.73
C LYS A 455 2.89 8.57 17.16
N GLU A 456 3.89 8.61 18.02
CA GLU A 456 5.31 8.77 17.69
C GLU A 456 5.87 7.60 16.86
N GLN A 457 5.20 6.45 16.91
CA GLN A 457 5.55 5.25 16.12
C GLN A 457 4.79 5.18 14.79
N LEU A 458 3.88 6.10 14.54
CA LEU A 458 3.03 6.13 13.37
C LEU A 458 3.42 7.25 12.41
N CYS A 459 3.51 6.96 11.12
CA CYS A 459 3.58 7.97 10.08
C CYS A 459 2.16 8.48 9.79
N THR A 460 1.91 9.75 10.09
CA THR A 460 0.62 10.43 9.89
C THR A 460 0.72 11.58 8.89
N TYR A 461 1.83 11.68 8.17
CA TYR A 461 2.16 12.77 7.25
C TYR A 461 1.04 13.15 6.28
N CYS A 462 0.28 12.19 5.76
CA CYS A 462 -0.81 12.46 4.81
C CYS A 462 -1.90 13.37 5.36
N TRP A 463 -2.04 13.44 6.69
CA TRP A 463 -3.09 14.17 7.39
C TRP A 463 -2.60 15.45 8.07
N ASP A 464 -1.46 15.39 8.77
CA ASP A 464 -0.93 16.49 9.59
C ASP A 464 0.36 17.14 9.04
N GLY A 465 0.98 16.55 7.99
CA GLY A 465 2.21 17.08 7.40
C GLY A 465 3.46 16.92 8.27
N VAL A 466 3.38 16.16 9.38
CA VAL A 466 4.49 15.96 10.33
C VAL A 466 5.36 14.78 9.88
N GLU A 467 6.69 14.98 9.84
CA GLU A 467 7.71 13.97 9.50
C GLU A 467 8.35 13.34 10.74
#